data_1408e08271a9ba949c9899b134cb5e9d
#
_entry.id   1408e08271a9ba949c9899b134cb5e9d
#
_cell.length_a   1.000
_cell.length_b   1.000
_cell.length_c   1.000
_cell.angle_alpha   90.00
_cell.angle_beta   90.00
_cell.angle_gamma   90.00
#
_symmetry.space_group_name_H-M   'P 1'
#
loop_
_entity.id
_entity.type
_entity.pdbx_description
1 polymer ?
#
loop_
_entity_poly.entity_id
_entity_poly.type
_entity_poly.pdbx_seq_one_letter_code
_entity_poly.pdbx_strand_id
1 'polypeptide(L)'
;MFITMCVIAYNEENAIDRILGDIAAQDYNHNDMEVVLVDGASTDNTKKHLDNFKEKYKDDFRRVVVLDNPKRTLPSGWNVALREYKGDAIIKVDAHAEIPKDFVSKNVRVLESGEDICGGQRPVIIDEETPWKNTLLLAESSMFGSSIAPYRNNPGKTYVKSMFHAAYRRQVFDKVGFFNENLARTEDNEIH
;
A
#
# COMPACT_ATOMS: atom_id res chain seq x y z
N MET A 1 15.81 9.67 1.76
CA MET A 1 14.52 9.83 2.51
C MET A 1 14.25 8.55 3.29
N PHE A 2 13.87 8.62 4.55
CA PHE A 2 13.49 7.43 5.32
C PHE A 2 12.02 7.07 5.03
N ILE A 3 11.77 5.87 4.53
CA ILE A 3 10.45 5.44 4.03
C ILE A 3 9.86 4.35 4.91
N THR A 4 8.57 4.50 5.21
CA THR A 4 7.76 3.44 5.81
C THR A 4 6.94 2.74 4.73
N MET A 5 7.16 1.43 4.54
CA MET A 5 6.22 0.58 3.81
C MET A 5 5.16 0.07 4.79
N CYS A 6 3.89 0.27 4.47
CA CYS A 6 2.80 -0.14 5.35
C CYS A 6 1.81 -1.07 4.64
N VAL A 7 1.54 -2.20 5.27
CA VAL A 7 0.54 -3.19 4.84
C VAL A 7 -0.42 -3.46 5.98
N ILE A 8 -1.73 -3.40 5.69
CA ILE A 8 -2.78 -3.84 6.62
C ILE A 8 -3.41 -5.09 6.03
N ALA A 9 -3.45 -6.16 6.82
CA ALA A 9 -3.95 -7.46 6.39
C ALA A 9 -5.06 -7.96 7.32
N TYR A 10 -6.10 -8.58 6.73
CA TYR A 10 -7.14 -9.30 7.46
C TYR A 10 -7.55 -10.54 6.66
N ASN A 11 -7.22 -11.74 7.15
CA ASN A 11 -7.49 -13.02 6.49
C ASN A 11 -6.96 -13.09 5.06
N GLU A 12 -5.66 -12.81 4.88
CA GLU A 12 -4.95 -12.77 3.59
C GLU A 12 -3.89 -13.89 3.48
N GLU A 13 -4.02 -15.00 4.20
CA GLU A 13 -2.99 -16.06 4.25
C GLU A 13 -2.57 -16.58 2.87
N ASN A 14 -3.46 -16.53 1.87
CA ASN A 14 -3.19 -17.02 0.52
C ASN A 14 -2.52 -15.97 -0.39
N ALA A 15 -2.51 -14.71 -0.02
CA ALA A 15 -2.01 -13.61 -0.85
C ALA A 15 -0.82 -12.86 -0.24
N ILE A 16 -0.75 -12.78 1.08
CA ILE A 16 0.17 -11.91 1.82
C ILE A 16 1.65 -12.15 1.50
N ASP A 17 2.08 -13.38 1.27
CA ASP A 17 3.48 -13.71 1.01
C ASP A 17 4.02 -13.05 -0.27
N ARG A 18 3.15 -12.78 -1.26
CA ARG A 18 3.54 -12.12 -2.51
C ARG A 18 3.98 -10.68 -2.24
N ILE A 19 3.13 -9.88 -1.61
CA ILE A 19 3.48 -8.48 -1.31
C ILE A 19 4.66 -8.38 -0.32
N LEU A 20 4.76 -9.28 0.66
CA LEU A 20 5.92 -9.34 1.55
C LEU A 20 7.21 -9.64 0.78
N GLY A 21 7.16 -10.56 -0.19
CA GLY A 21 8.28 -10.85 -1.11
C GLY A 21 8.65 -9.63 -1.96
N ASP A 22 7.68 -8.90 -2.49
CA ASP A 22 7.91 -7.69 -3.28
C ASP A 22 8.53 -6.56 -2.45
N ILE A 23 8.12 -6.43 -1.18
CA ILE A 23 8.73 -5.45 -0.24
C ILE A 23 10.19 -5.81 0.03
N ALA A 24 10.50 -7.09 0.25
CA ALA A 24 11.88 -7.54 0.47
C ALA A 24 12.75 -7.42 -0.80
N ALA A 25 12.15 -7.34 -1.98
CA ALA A 25 12.84 -7.23 -3.26
C ALA A 25 13.00 -5.80 -3.78
N GLN A 26 12.59 -4.78 -3.00
CA GLN A 26 12.72 -3.38 -3.43
C GLN A 26 14.17 -2.99 -3.65
N ASP A 27 14.41 -2.16 -4.69
CA ASP A 27 15.74 -1.64 -5.05
C ASP A 27 16.21 -0.46 -4.19
N TYR A 28 15.37 0.02 -3.28
CA TYR A 28 15.68 1.08 -2.34
C TYR A 28 16.51 0.56 -1.17
N ASN A 29 17.41 1.38 -0.62
CA ASN A 29 18.28 0.98 0.49
C ASN A 29 17.45 0.61 1.73
N HIS A 30 17.50 -0.63 2.15
CA HIS A 30 16.74 -1.13 3.29
C HIS A 30 17.10 -0.47 4.62
N ASN A 31 18.33 0.09 4.77
CA ASN A 31 18.69 0.90 5.93
C ASN A 31 17.94 2.24 5.99
N ASP A 32 17.33 2.65 4.88
CA ASP A 32 16.47 3.82 4.78
C ASP A 32 14.98 3.43 4.66
N MET A 33 14.66 2.18 5.00
CA MET A 33 13.29 1.65 5.02
C MET A 33 12.91 1.07 6.37
N GLU A 34 11.68 1.28 6.77
CA GLU A 34 11.00 0.46 7.76
C GLU A 34 9.76 -0.22 7.16
N VAL A 35 9.39 -1.35 7.71
CA VAL A 35 8.19 -2.08 7.34
C VAL A 35 7.25 -2.15 8.53
N VAL A 36 6.04 -1.61 8.37
CA VAL A 36 4.97 -1.62 9.36
C VAL A 36 3.87 -2.53 8.85
N LEU A 37 3.69 -3.67 9.49
CA LEU A 37 2.68 -4.67 9.17
C LEU A 37 1.59 -4.63 10.23
N VAL A 38 0.33 -4.53 9.82
CA VAL A 38 -0.80 -4.43 10.75
C VAL A 38 -1.75 -5.60 10.52
N ASP A 39 -1.91 -6.44 11.54
CA ASP A 39 -2.89 -7.53 11.53
C ASP A 39 -4.26 -7.04 12.03
N GLY A 40 -5.28 -7.17 11.22
CA GLY A 40 -6.67 -6.83 11.50
C GLY A 40 -7.39 -7.83 12.42
N ALA A 41 -6.69 -8.50 13.33
CA ALA A 41 -7.18 -9.62 14.14
C ALA A 41 -7.67 -10.79 13.25
N SER A 42 -6.79 -11.22 12.35
CA SER A 42 -7.02 -12.36 11.45
C SER A 42 -7.30 -13.64 12.21
N THR A 43 -8.11 -14.50 11.61
CA THR A 43 -8.49 -15.81 12.15
C THR A 43 -7.82 -16.97 11.42
N ASP A 44 -7.09 -16.67 10.35
CA ASP A 44 -6.29 -17.61 9.58
C ASP A 44 -4.78 -17.47 9.92
N ASN A 45 -3.89 -17.93 9.06
CA ASN A 45 -2.44 -17.86 9.30
C ASN A 45 -1.80 -16.51 8.92
N THR A 46 -2.56 -15.49 8.55
CA THR A 46 -2.04 -14.18 8.13
C THR A 46 -1.02 -13.62 9.13
N LYS A 47 -1.39 -13.53 10.41
CA LYS A 47 -0.49 -13.01 11.45
C LYS A 47 0.82 -13.78 11.53
N LYS A 48 0.78 -15.10 11.39
CA LYS A 48 1.97 -15.94 11.39
C LYS A 48 2.91 -15.61 10.22
N HIS A 49 2.36 -15.32 9.02
CA HIS A 49 3.16 -14.88 7.87
C HIS A 49 3.83 -13.53 8.15
N LEU A 50 3.12 -12.58 8.76
CA LEU A 50 3.67 -11.27 9.15
C LEU A 50 4.80 -11.42 10.17
N ASP A 51 4.61 -12.23 11.21
CA ASP A 51 5.62 -12.49 12.24
C ASP A 51 6.85 -13.21 11.65
N ASN A 52 6.66 -14.17 10.75
CA ASN A 52 7.75 -14.84 10.03
C ASN A 52 8.57 -13.86 9.17
N PHE A 53 7.91 -12.94 8.47
CA PHE A 53 8.58 -11.89 7.72
C PHE A 53 9.43 -11.01 8.65
N LYS A 54 8.88 -10.55 9.76
CA LYS A 54 9.61 -9.78 10.75
C LYS A 54 10.87 -10.51 11.23
N GLU A 55 10.73 -11.77 11.66
CA GLU A 55 11.89 -12.53 12.16
C GLU A 55 12.96 -12.74 11.07
N LYS A 56 12.56 -12.94 9.83
CA LYS A 56 13.47 -13.15 8.70
C LYS A 56 14.22 -11.89 8.30
N TYR A 57 13.58 -10.72 8.35
CA TYR A 57 14.10 -9.48 7.76
C TYR A 57 14.38 -8.36 8.77
N LYS A 58 14.30 -8.62 10.08
CA LYS A 58 14.51 -7.62 11.14
C LYS A 58 15.90 -6.97 11.12
N ASP A 59 16.90 -7.67 10.57
CA ASP A 59 18.29 -7.18 10.49
C ASP A 59 18.61 -6.60 9.09
N ASP A 60 17.74 -6.84 8.08
CA ASP A 60 17.91 -6.34 6.73
C ASP A 60 17.34 -4.93 6.56
N PHE A 61 16.20 -4.65 7.18
CA PHE A 61 15.58 -3.34 7.20
C PHE A 61 15.99 -2.55 8.45
N ARG A 62 15.93 -1.22 8.33
CA ARG A 62 16.14 -0.37 9.51
C ARG A 62 15.22 -0.73 10.68
N ARG A 63 14.01 -1.18 10.39
CA ARG A 63 13.03 -1.64 11.37
C ARG A 63 11.94 -2.47 10.69
N VAL A 64 11.49 -3.54 11.33
CA VAL A 64 10.29 -4.28 10.96
C VAL A 64 9.41 -4.47 12.20
N VAL A 65 8.16 -4.06 12.12
CA VAL A 65 7.20 -4.22 13.22
C VAL A 65 5.89 -4.86 12.74
N VAL A 66 5.33 -5.69 13.60
CA VAL A 66 3.98 -6.24 13.43
C VAL A 66 3.11 -5.68 14.56
N LEU A 67 1.98 -5.10 14.20
CA LEU A 67 1.05 -4.43 15.09
C LEU A 67 -0.33 -5.08 15.01
N ASP A 68 -1.10 -5.02 16.08
CA ASP A 68 -2.47 -5.53 16.14
C ASP A 68 -3.49 -4.40 15.95
N ASN A 69 -4.50 -4.65 15.11
CA ASN A 69 -5.68 -3.80 14.95
C ASN A 69 -6.94 -4.54 15.42
N PRO A 70 -7.30 -4.48 16.71
CA PRO A 70 -8.46 -5.20 17.25
C PRO A 70 -9.81 -4.69 16.72
N LYS A 71 -9.87 -3.49 16.14
CA LYS A 71 -11.08 -2.91 15.56
C LYS A 71 -11.44 -3.50 14.20
N ARG A 72 -10.52 -4.19 13.54
CA ARG A 72 -10.69 -4.90 12.25
C ARG A 72 -11.08 -4.04 11.05
N THR A 73 -11.21 -2.74 11.19
CA THR A 73 -11.51 -1.84 10.07
C THR A 73 -10.24 -1.33 9.42
N LEU A 74 -10.29 -1.06 8.12
CA LEU A 74 -9.14 -0.56 7.38
C LEU A 74 -8.67 0.81 7.91
N PRO A 75 -9.54 1.83 8.13
CA PRO A 75 -9.12 3.11 8.67
C PRO A 75 -8.51 3.00 10.08
N SER A 76 -9.01 2.11 10.94
CA SER A 76 -8.38 1.91 12.25
C SER A 76 -6.99 1.27 12.13
N GLY A 77 -6.78 0.36 11.16
CA GLY A 77 -5.47 -0.22 10.87
C GLY A 77 -4.47 0.83 10.40
N TRP A 78 -4.89 1.75 9.51
CA TRP A 78 -4.08 2.89 9.10
C TRP A 78 -3.71 3.78 10.27
N ASN A 79 -4.65 4.07 11.17
CA ASN A 79 -4.40 4.87 12.36
C ASN A 79 -3.44 4.19 13.34
N VAL A 80 -3.47 2.85 13.44
CA VAL A 80 -2.46 2.09 14.20
C VAL A 80 -1.08 2.31 13.59
N ALA A 81 -0.95 2.15 12.26
CA ALA A 81 0.31 2.39 11.56
C ALA A 81 0.80 3.84 11.69
N LEU A 82 -0.09 4.82 11.52
CA LEU A 82 0.23 6.25 11.62
C LEU A 82 0.72 6.70 12.99
N ARG A 83 0.32 6.03 14.06
CA ARG A 83 0.84 6.30 15.41
C ARG A 83 2.26 5.76 15.63
N GLU A 84 2.65 4.75 14.85
CA GLU A 84 3.85 3.97 15.12
C GLU A 84 4.99 4.21 14.11
N TYR A 85 4.68 4.61 12.86
CA TYR A 85 5.69 4.77 11.82
C TYR A 85 6.71 5.88 12.14
N LYS A 86 7.93 5.75 11.64
CA LYS A 86 9.06 6.66 11.89
C LYS A 86 9.58 7.35 10.63
N GLY A 87 9.17 6.88 9.44
CA GLY A 87 9.63 7.41 8.16
C GLY A 87 9.27 8.89 7.93
N ASP A 88 10.00 9.54 7.04
CA ASP A 88 9.68 10.88 6.53
C ASP A 88 8.42 10.84 5.64
N ALA A 89 8.16 9.66 5.05
CA ALA A 89 6.96 9.36 4.29
C ALA A 89 6.51 7.93 4.55
N ILE A 90 5.21 7.66 4.36
CA ILE A 90 4.60 6.34 4.45
C ILE A 90 3.98 5.97 3.10
N ILE A 91 4.26 4.77 2.62
CA ILE A 91 3.68 4.19 1.40
C ILE A 91 2.69 3.11 1.79
N LYS A 92 1.45 3.31 1.37
CA LYS A 92 0.32 2.42 1.59
C LYS A 92 0.26 1.36 0.48
N VAL A 93 0.24 0.08 0.85
CA VAL A 93 0.03 -1.04 -0.09
C VAL A 93 -0.97 -2.03 0.45
N ASP A 94 -1.81 -2.57 -0.43
CA ASP A 94 -2.80 -3.57 -0.07
C ASP A 94 -2.14 -4.96 0.07
N ALA A 95 -2.66 -5.78 0.99
CA ALA A 95 -2.11 -7.09 1.34
C ALA A 95 -2.13 -8.13 0.19
N HIS A 96 -3.02 -7.95 -0.79
CA HIS A 96 -3.17 -8.79 -1.98
C HIS A 96 -2.67 -8.15 -3.27
N ALA A 97 -1.88 -7.09 -3.16
CA ALA A 97 -1.31 -6.39 -4.31
C ALA A 97 0.05 -6.98 -4.72
N GLU A 98 0.52 -6.56 -5.89
CA GLU A 98 1.88 -6.73 -6.38
C GLU A 98 2.48 -5.36 -6.68
N ILE A 99 3.76 -5.20 -6.37
CA ILE A 99 4.49 -3.97 -6.66
C ILE A 99 5.80 -4.27 -7.38
N PRO A 100 6.22 -3.44 -8.35
CA PRO A 100 7.51 -3.63 -9.02
C PRO A 100 8.68 -3.30 -8.07
N LYS A 101 9.87 -3.83 -8.37
CA LYS A 101 11.08 -3.64 -7.56
C LYS A 101 11.49 -2.17 -7.37
N ASP A 102 11.16 -1.33 -8.32
CA ASP A 102 11.48 0.11 -8.34
C ASP A 102 10.32 0.98 -7.78
N PHE A 103 9.36 0.36 -7.10
CA PHE A 103 8.18 1.05 -6.60
C PHE A 103 8.53 2.12 -5.57
N VAL A 104 9.34 1.77 -4.56
CA VAL A 104 9.77 2.72 -3.53
C VAL A 104 10.63 3.82 -4.13
N SER A 105 11.66 3.48 -4.92
CA SER A 105 12.56 4.46 -5.52
C SER A 105 11.85 5.44 -6.45
N LYS A 106 10.83 5.00 -7.20
CA LYS A 106 10.00 5.87 -8.04
C LYS A 106 9.15 6.84 -7.22
N ASN A 107 8.49 6.37 -6.16
CA ASN A 107 7.71 7.23 -5.29
C ASN A 107 8.60 8.26 -4.58
N VAL A 108 9.76 7.85 -4.08
CA VAL A 108 10.75 8.77 -3.45
C VAL A 108 11.14 9.90 -4.40
N ARG A 109 11.46 9.60 -5.67
CA ARG A 109 11.80 10.65 -6.66
C ARG A 109 10.69 11.67 -6.84
N VAL A 110 9.43 11.23 -6.83
CA VAL A 110 8.29 12.14 -6.97
C VAL A 110 8.14 13.00 -5.70
N LEU A 111 8.22 12.38 -4.52
CA LEU A 111 8.18 13.13 -3.25
C LEU A 111 9.33 14.14 -3.17
N GLU A 112 10.56 13.76 -3.56
CA GLU A 112 11.73 14.65 -3.55
C GLU A 112 11.62 15.77 -4.58
N SER A 113 10.79 15.64 -5.61
CA SER A 113 10.50 16.75 -6.54
C SER A 113 9.57 17.82 -5.96
N GLY A 114 9.06 17.64 -4.73
CA GLY A 114 8.26 18.62 -4.01
C GLY A 114 6.80 18.24 -3.78
N GLU A 115 6.38 17.07 -4.27
CA GLU A 115 5.01 16.59 -4.05
C GLU A 115 4.83 16.07 -2.62
N ASP A 116 3.66 16.34 -2.03
CA ASP A 116 3.32 15.86 -0.68
C ASP A 116 2.68 14.46 -0.72
N ILE A 117 1.96 14.15 -1.80
CA ILE A 117 1.28 12.87 -2.04
C ILE A 117 1.58 12.43 -3.46
N CYS A 118 1.91 11.16 -3.65
CA CYS A 118 2.06 10.57 -4.97
C CYS A 118 1.66 9.10 -4.98
N GLY A 119 1.47 8.55 -6.17
CA GLY A 119 1.17 7.14 -6.38
C GLY A 119 1.38 6.75 -7.84
N GLY A 120 1.29 5.47 -8.12
CA GLY A 120 1.45 4.92 -9.45
C GLY A 120 0.13 4.57 -10.15
N GLN A 121 0.25 4.11 -11.37
CA GLN A 121 -0.85 3.46 -12.08
C GLN A 121 -1.17 2.10 -11.46
N ARG A 122 -2.42 1.72 -11.53
CA ARG A 122 -2.91 0.38 -11.19
C ARG A 122 -3.32 -0.36 -12.47
N PRO A 123 -2.40 -1.04 -13.16
CA PRO A 123 -2.80 -1.92 -14.25
C PRO A 123 -3.60 -3.10 -13.70
N VAL A 124 -4.61 -3.53 -14.41
CA VAL A 124 -5.28 -4.80 -14.13
C VAL A 124 -4.44 -5.91 -14.76
N ILE A 125 -3.97 -6.84 -13.93
CA ILE A 125 -3.21 -8.00 -14.37
C ILE A 125 -4.10 -9.22 -14.27
N ILE A 126 -4.15 -10.04 -15.33
CA ILE A 126 -4.76 -11.35 -15.32
C ILE A 126 -3.66 -12.40 -15.20
N ASP A 127 -3.77 -13.26 -14.21
CA ASP A 127 -2.83 -14.32 -13.88
C ASP A 127 -2.83 -15.46 -14.89
N GLU A 128 -3.96 -15.67 -15.59
CA GLU A 128 -4.13 -16.70 -16.63
C GLU A 128 -5.05 -16.19 -17.74
N GLU A 129 -4.58 -16.24 -18.99
CA GLU A 129 -5.39 -15.84 -20.14
C GLU A 129 -6.46 -16.91 -20.44
N THR A 130 -7.71 -16.56 -20.13
CA THR A 130 -8.89 -17.29 -20.56
C THR A 130 -9.84 -16.36 -21.31
N PRO A 131 -10.68 -16.88 -22.24
CA PRO A 131 -11.66 -16.05 -22.96
C PRO A 131 -12.55 -15.24 -22.00
N TRP A 132 -12.91 -15.82 -20.86
CA TRP A 132 -13.72 -15.16 -19.85
C TRP A 132 -12.97 -14.03 -19.14
N LYS A 133 -11.74 -14.30 -18.66
CA LYS A 133 -10.90 -13.27 -18.00
C LYS A 133 -10.54 -12.13 -18.95
N ASN A 134 -10.27 -12.44 -20.22
CA ASN A 134 -10.05 -11.42 -21.26
C ASN A 134 -11.31 -10.57 -21.50
N THR A 135 -12.49 -11.18 -21.49
CA THR A 135 -13.76 -10.44 -21.60
C THR A 135 -13.98 -9.51 -20.40
N LEU A 136 -13.69 -9.98 -19.18
CA LEU A 136 -13.76 -9.15 -17.97
C LEU A 136 -12.75 -7.99 -18.01
N LEU A 137 -11.53 -8.24 -18.46
CA LEU A 137 -10.51 -7.20 -18.62
C LEU A 137 -10.94 -6.14 -19.63
N LEU A 138 -11.50 -6.54 -20.79
CA LEU A 138 -12.06 -5.63 -21.77
C LEU A 138 -13.24 -4.83 -21.22
N ALA A 139 -14.13 -5.47 -20.48
CA ALA A 139 -15.26 -4.80 -19.83
C ALA A 139 -14.78 -3.78 -18.78
N GLU A 140 -13.80 -4.14 -17.96
CA GLU A 140 -13.22 -3.24 -16.96
C GLU A 140 -12.45 -2.08 -17.60
N SER A 141 -11.71 -2.32 -18.67
CA SER A 141 -10.98 -1.29 -19.41
C SER A 141 -11.85 -0.44 -20.33
N SER A 142 -13.13 -0.78 -20.50
CA SER A 142 -14.07 0.00 -21.30
C SER A 142 -14.48 1.31 -20.61
N MET A 143 -15.05 2.24 -21.40
CA MET A 143 -15.57 3.52 -20.90
C MET A 143 -16.71 3.35 -19.87
N PHE A 144 -17.39 2.21 -19.88
CA PHE A 144 -18.45 1.87 -18.91
C PHE A 144 -17.93 1.12 -17.68
N GLY A 145 -16.65 0.73 -17.69
CA GLY A 145 -15.97 0.10 -16.56
C GLY A 145 -15.23 1.13 -15.70
N SER A 146 -14.20 0.65 -15.02
CA SER A 146 -13.40 1.48 -14.11
C SER A 146 -12.33 2.34 -14.82
N SER A 147 -12.25 2.30 -16.16
CA SER A 147 -11.25 3.04 -16.95
C SER A 147 -11.39 4.56 -16.88
N ILE A 148 -12.54 5.08 -16.40
CA ILE A 148 -12.74 6.52 -16.18
C ILE A 148 -11.82 7.07 -15.07
N ALA A 149 -11.33 6.21 -14.17
CA ALA A 149 -10.43 6.65 -13.12
C ALA A 149 -9.02 6.96 -13.69
N PRO A 150 -8.52 8.21 -13.57
CA PRO A 150 -7.24 8.63 -14.18
C PRO A 150 -6.04 7.77 -13.78
N TYR A 151 -6.02 7.23 -12.55
CA TYR A 151 -4.93 6.38 -12.06
C TYR A 151 -4.84 5.01 -12.76
N ARG A 152 -5.82 4.63 -13.58
CA ARG A 152 -5.80 3.37 -14.33
C ARG A 152 -5.20 3.51 -15.72
N ASN A 153 -5.47 4.61 -16.42
CA ASN A 153 -5.18 4.75 -17.86
C ASN A 153 -4.37 6.00 -18.20
N ASN A 154 -3.86 6.74 -17.24
CA ASN A 154 -3.11 7.95 -17.54
C ASN A 154 -1.63 7.64 -17.84
N PRO A 155 -1.14 7.87 -19.06
CA PRO A 155 0.24 7.58 -19.44
C PRO A 155 1.27 8.61 -18.92
N GLY A 156 0.86 9.66 -18.21
CA GLY A 156 1.72 10.76 -17.80
C GLY A 156 1.50 11.25 -16.37
N LYS A 157 2.34 12.21 -15.95
CA LYS A 157 2.16 12.89 -14.68
C LYS A 157 0.91 13.76 -14.71
N THR A 158 0.01 13.55 -13.76
CA THR A 158 -1.21 14.36 -13.61
C THR A 158 -1.66 14.36 -12.15
N TYR A 159 -2.35 15.44 -11.75
CA TYR A 159 -3.03 15.47 -10.47
C TYR A 159 -4.37 14.74 -10.55
N VAL A 160 -4.63 13.90 -9.55
CA VAL A 160 -5.85 13.09 -9.48
C VAL A 160 -6.52 13.29 -8.12
N LYS A 161 -7.83 13.09 -8.06
CA LYS A 161 -8.62 13.21 -6.81
C LYS A 161 -8.63 11.93 -5.97
N SER A 162 -8.13 10.84 -6.51
CA SER A 162 -8.05 9.54 -5.84
C SER A 162 -6.91 8.76 -6.46
N MET A 163 -6.16 8.02 -5.66
CA MET A 163 -5.09 7.18 -6.14
C MET A 163 -5.00 5.89 -5.33
N PHE A 164 -4.35 4.92 -5.93
CA PHE A 164 -4.13 3.61 -5.36
C PHE A 164 -2.66 3.50 -4.91
N HIS A 165 -2.38 2.80 -3.81
CA HIS A 165 -1.03 2.63 -3.25
C HIS A 165 -0.28 3.97 -3.10
N ALA A 166 -0.92 4.91 -2.43
CA ALA A 166 -0.38 6.25 -2.28
C ALA A 166 0.79 6.31 -1.29
N ALA A 167 1.75 7.16 -1.62
CA ALA A 167 2.83 7.60 -0.74
C ALA A 167 2.50 9.00 -0.21
N TYR A 168 2.62 9.18 1.09
CA TYR A 168 2.31 10.43 1.78
C TYR A 168 3.51 10.89 2.57
N ARG A 169 3.91 12.16 2.42
CA ARG A 169 4.85 12.80 3.35
C ARG A 169 4.22 12.91 4.74
N ARG A 170 5.02 12.80 5.78
CA ARG A 170 4.58 12.94 7.18
C ARG A 170 3.75 14.20 7.41
N GLN A 171 4.18 15.33 6.85
CA GLN A 171 3.50 16.61 6.99
C GLN A 171 2.03 16.61 6.50
N VAL A 172 1.62 15.67 5.66
CA VAL A 172 0.22 15.52 5.26
C VAL A 172 -0.62 15.19 6.49
N PHE A 173 -0.21 14.17 7.25
CA PHE A 173 -0.95 13.75 8.45
C PHE A 173 -0.80 14.73 9.62
N ASP A 174 0.27 15.52 9.64
CA ASP A 174 0.40 16.64 10.60
C ASP A 174 -0.64 17.74 10.34
N LYS A 175 -1.05 17.92 9.06
CA LYS A 175 -2.05 18.90 8.64
C LYS A 175 -3.49 18.40 8.71
N VAL A 176 -3.75 17.17 8.23
CA VAL A 176 -5.12 16.64 8.07
C VAL A 176 -5.54 15.69 9.20
N GLY A 177 -4.58 15.19 10.00
CA GLY A 177 -4.85 14.25 11.07
C GLY A 177 -4.95 12.81 10.60
N PHE A 178 -5.67 12.00 11.36
CA PHE A 178 -5.86 10.56 11.15
C PHE A 178 -7.09 10.28 10.28
N PHE A 179 -7.16 9.04 9.76
CA PHE A 179 -8.34 8.55 9.05
C PHE A 179 -9.58 8.51 9.95
N ASN A 180 -10.72 8.83 9.39
CA ASN A 180 -12.01 8.76 10.10
C ASN A 180 -12.46 7.30 10.22
N GLU A 181 -12.38 6.74 11.43
CA GLU A 181 -12.71 5.33 11.70
C GLU A 181 -14.21 5.01 11.59
N ASN A 182 -15.08 6.01 11.46
CA ASN A 182 -16.51 5.82 11.23
C ASN A 182 -16.85 5.59 9.74
N LEU A 183 -15.89 5.81 8.83
CA LEU A 183 -16.07 5.51 7.41
C LEU A 183 -15.75 4.04 7.15
N ALA A 184 -16.74 3.28 6.72
CA ALA A 184 -16.54 1.87 6.38
C ALA A 184 -15.86 1.66 5.03
N ARG A 185 -15.90 2.66 4.14
CA ARG A 185 -15.31 2.71 2.79
C ARG A 185 -14.98 4.14 2.43
N THR A 186 -14.13 4.31 1.41
CA THR A 186 -13.75 5.63 0.85
C THR A 186 -12.98 6.54 1.84
N GLU A 187 -12.35 5.96 2.84
CA GLU A 187 -11.51 6.68 3.82
C GLU A 187 -10.37 7.46 3.14
N ASP A 188 -9.88 6.97 2.00
CA ASP A 188 -8.81 7.62 1.22
C ASP A 188 -9.25 8.97 0.64
N ASN A 189 -10.52 9.08 0.21
CA ASN A 189 -11.05 10.30 -0.41
C ASN A 189 -11.14 11.48 0.56
N GLU A 190 -11.11 11.23 1.87
CA GLU A 190 -11.13 12.28 2.88
C GLU A 190 -9.76 12.96 3.03
N ILE A 191 -8.68 12.24 2.67
CA ILE A 191 -7.29 12.72 2.81
C ILE A 191 -6.77 13.34 1.50
N HIS A 192 -7.30 12.92 0.35
CA HIS A 192 -6.96 13.47 -0.96
C HIS A 192 -7.75 14.74 -1.28
#